data_767f4f3da044790aefd87ad7d856fc5d
#
_entry.id   767f4f3da044790aefd87ad7d856fc5d
#
_cell.length_a   1.000
_cell.length_b   1.000
_cell.length_c   1.000
_cell.angle_alpha   90.00
_cell.angle_beta   90.00
_cell.angle_gamma   90.00
#
_symmetry.space_group_name_H-M   'P 1'
#
loop_
_entity.id
_entity.type
_entity.pdbx_description
1 polymer ?
#
loop_
_entity_poly.entity_id
_entity_poly.type
_entity_poly.pdbx_seq_one_letter_code
_entity_poly.pdbx_strand_id
1 'polypeptide(L)'
;MKQSILLFLLILLISGCSEKEIDPSFSLQEETSSITLASAANSQTVISFTSTREWGANTSSEWLLISPTSGKAGTYQLALTASSKNDSKDSRTAIVNLVSAGLTQSLTVTQSAADYVELEQTTYYTEAQGGSLQVKFTTNLSGDKLVIYSTANWLTQPADSRTEQGYVVNLTALPNEDERERTANLYFCKTNGLEEELLNSVTIIQEGTNTSTSTDYSTDKTVRILQRATEGNGLPIVLMGDGFLDTEIEDGTYDEVMNKAMENLFTEEPLKSLRNYFNIYSVTAVSRSNRFDGYNTAFGCQMAGGMSTLITGNDENVIDYIQCIENIDLYETLAVVVLNSPSYAGTTYFGYYNENNQVTELAIAYCPIIYDLENESFRQVLVHEAVGHGFAKLEDEYSYEENGKIPSSEISSVKMLQSYGWAQNVDFTQDENTILWSSFLKDSRYTSESIGIYEGACTYMSGVYRPTEDSMMNTNTCGFNAPSRKAIYDMVMKRGENRETSYEEFTVFDKQNPSESQTFSRNSASTSSSRQFARPHFVGKSVHK
;
A
#
# COMPACT_ATOMS: atom_id res chain seq x y z
N MET A 1 -1.56 0.18 113.12
CA MET A 1 -0.78 -0.43 112.01
C MET A 1 -1.72 -1.11 111.05
N LYS A 2 -2.12 -0.49 109.97
CA LYS A 2 -2.65 -1.06 108.76
C LYS A 2 -2.53 0.01 107.64
N GLN A 3 -1.59 -0.16 106.71
CA GLN A 3 -1.38 0.69 105.54
C GLN A 3 -2.45 0.34 104.54
N SER A 4 -3.22 1.34 104.06
CA SER A 4 -4.10 1.23 102.94
C SER A 4 -3.36 1.74 101.73
N ILE A 5 -3.18 0.87 100.71
CA ILE A 5 -2.62 1.19 99.41
C ILE A 5 -3.76 1.69 98.54
N LEU A 6 -3.68 2.95 98.08
CA LEU A 6 -4.60 3.58 97.17
C LEU A 6 -4.12 3.30 95.71
N LEU A 7 -4.89 2.50 94.95
CA LEU A 7 -4.60 2.17 93.58
C LEU A 7 -5.23 3.23 92.64
N PHE A 8 -4.39 4.05 92.01
CA PHE A 8 -4.83 5.02 91.01
C PHE A 8 -5.01 4.30 89.67
N LEU A 9 -6.24 4.19 89.21
CA LEU A 9 -6.57 3.64 87.86
C LEU A 9 -6.51 4.77 86.85
N LEU A 10 -5.46 4.80 86.02
CA LEU A 10 -5.30 5.75 84.90
C LEU A 10 -6.11 5.23 83.71
N ILE A 11 -7.26 5.82 83.39
CA ILE A 11 -8.04 5.55 82.22
C ILE A 11 -7.43 6.34 81.04
N LEU A 12 -6.71 5.67 80.13
CA LEU A 12 -6.30 6.24 78.88
C LEU A 12 -7.54 6.28 77.95
N LEU A 13 -8.07 7.47 77.69
CA LEU A 13 -9.00 7.74 76.63
C LEU A 13 -8.23 7.73 75.30
N ILE A 14 -8.26 6.65 74.59
CA ILE A 14 -7.85 6.58 73.17
C ILE A 14 -8.95 7.24 72.33
N SER A 15 -8.77 8.54 72.06
CA SER A 15 -9.57 9.20 71.00
C SER A 15 -9.15 8.64 69.65
N GLY A 16 -9.80 7.59 69.24
CA GLY A 16 -9.70 7.14 67.84
C GLY A 16 -10.36 8.20 66.96
N CYS A 17 -9.57 9.05 66.27
CA CYS A 17 -10.04 9.73 65.12
C CYS A 17 -10.34 8.66 64.04
N SER A 18 -11.59 8.25 63.88
CA SER A 18 -12.01 7.58 62.68
C SER A 18 -12.04 8.66 61.57
N GLU A 19 -10.98 8.73 60.78
CA GLU A 19 -11.09 9.41 59.51
C GLU A 19 -12.30 8.79 58.77
N LYS A 20 -13.33 9.58 58.55
CA LYS A 20 -14.46 9.14 57.72
C LYS A 20 -13.89 8.77 56.36
N GLU A 21 -13.89 7.49 56.05
CA GLU A 21 -13.47 7.01 54.76
C GLU A 21 -14.37 7.68 53.71
N ILE A 22 -13.77 8.49 52.84
CA ILE A 22 -14.51 9.19 51.78
C ILE A 22 -14.98 8.14 50.78
N ASP A 23 -16.28 8.05 50.54
CA ASP A 23 -16.81 7.13 49.55
C ASP A 23 -16.26 7.43 48.17
N PRO A 24 -15.94 6.38 47.35
CA PRO A 24 -15.47 6.56 45.99
C PRO A 24 -16.59 7.18 45.14
N SER A 25 -16.29 8.26 44.45
CA SER A 25 -17.21 8.86 43.51
C SER A 25 -16.48 9.50 42.34
N PHE A 26 -17.14 9.54 41.18
CA PHE A 26 -16.75 10.30 40.02
C PHE A 26 -17.78 11.39 39.78
N SER A 27 -17.32 12.60 39.49
CA SER A 27 -18.15 13.72 39.03
C SER A 27 -17.62 14.20 37.68
N LEU A 28 -18.38 13.97 36.63
CA LEU A 28 -18.10 14.52 35.29
C LEU A 28 -18.56 15.99 35.25
N GLN A 29 -17.79 16.88 34.65
CA GLN A 29 -18.14 18.30 34.55
C GLN A 29 -19.29 18.55 33.56
N GLU A 30 -19.49 17.64 32.59
CA GLU A 30 -20.66 17.63 31.71
C GLU A 30 -21.32 16.25 31.81
N GLU A 31 -22.67 16.21 31.80
CA GLU A 31 -23.44 14.95 31.76
C GLU A 31 -23.32 14.28 30.38
N THR A 32 -22.12 13.93 29.97
CA THR A 32 -21.87 13.24 28.71
C THR A 32 -21.74 11.73 28.96
N SER A 33 -22.85 11.03 28.82
CA SER A 33 -22.84 9.56 28.76
C SER A 33 -22.29 9.04 27.42
N SER A 34 -22.20 9.88 26.39
CA SER A 34 -21.65 9.54 25.07
C SER A 34 -20.74 10.65 24.54
N ILE A 35 -19.62 10.23 23.99
CA ILE A 35 -18.57 11.09 23.44
C ILE A 35 -18.38 10.70 21.98
N THR A 36 -18.30 11.69 21.09
CA THR A 36 -18.11 11.43 19.66
C THR A 36 -16.77 12.01 19.20
N LEU A 37 -15.99 11.16 18.54
CA LEU A 37 -14.77 11.51 17.80
C LEU A 37 -15.08 11.54 16.30
N ALA A 38 -14.38 12.38 15.55
CA ALA A 38 -14.45 12.33 14.10
C ALA A 38 -13.86 11.01 13.56
N SER A 39 -14.16 10.66 12.32
CA SER A 39 -13.67 9.45 11.67
C SER A 39 -12.15 9.42 11.48
N ALA A 40 -11.49 10.59 11.40
CA ALA A 40 -10.05 10.69 11.17
C ALA A 40 -9.20 10.07 12.28
N ALA A 41 -8.02 9.53 11.92
CA ALA A 41 -6.98 9.19 12.87
C ALA A 41 -6.54 10.43 13.66
N ASN A 42 -6.09 10.22 14.88
CA ASN A 42 -5.72 11.29 15.82
C ASN A 42 -6.86 12.25 16.21
N SER A 43 -8.09 11.97 15.81
CA SER A 43 -9.25 12.68 16.33
C SER A 43 -9.28 12.54 17.85
N GLN A 44 -9.34 13.67 18.56
CA GLN A 44 -9.21 13.73 20.02
C GLN A 44 -10.31 14.56 20.64
N THR A 45 -10.72 14.15 21.83
CA THR A 45 -11.53 14.96 22.75
C THR A 45 -10.97 14.85 24.16
N VAL A 46 -11.28 15.82 25.00
CA VAL A 46 -10.85 15.85 26.39
C VAL A 46 -12.09 15.95 27.28
N ILE A 47 -12.21 15.05 28.23
CA ILE A 47 -13.24 15.11 29.28
C ILE A 47 -12.63 15.48 30.61
N SER A 48 -13.34 16.27 31.39
CA SER A 48 -12.93 16.67 32.72
C SER A 48 -13.77 15.95 33.79
N PHE A 49 -13.12 15.35 34.75
CA PHE A 49 -13.80 14.70 35.88
C PHE A 49 -13.05 14.89 37.19
N THR A 50 -13.74 14.71 38.29
CA THR A 50 -13.16 14.71 39.63
C THR A 50 -13.37 13.34 40.28
N SER A 51 -12.31 12.77 40.85
CA SER A 51 -12.36 11.54 41.65
C SER A 51 -12.07 11.84 43.11
N THR A 52 -12.84 11.25 44.02
CA THR A 52 -12.63 11.41 45.47
C THR A 52 -11.53 10.50 46.03
N ARG A 53 -11.09 9.49 45.23
CA ARG A 53 -10.02 8.54 45.61
C ARG A 53 -9.09 8.31 44.40
N GLU A 54 -8.09 7.47 44.61
CA GLU A 54 -7.24 6.96 43.55
C GLU A 54 -8.09 6.25 42.48
N TRP A 55 -7.77 6.48 41.22
CA TRP A 55 -8.55 6.01 40.08
C TRP A 55 -7.68 5.43 38.97
N GLY A 56 -8.30 4.60 38.13
CA GLY A 56 -7.74 4.12 36.89
C GLY A 56 -8.73 4.25 35.74
N ALA A 57 -8.24 4.33 34.51
CA ALA A 57 -9.04 4.29 33.28
C ALA A 57 -8.52 3.18 32.37
N ASN A 58 -9.43 2.42 31.79
CA ASN A 58 -9.09 1.38 30.82
C ASN A 58 -10.15 1.25 29.73
N THR A 59 -9.73 0.69 28.59
CA THR A 59 -10.58 0.25 27.49
C THR A 59 -10.01 -1.03 26.90
N SER A 60 -10.86 -1.86 26.33
CA SER A 60 -10.46 -3.07 25.58
C SER A 60 -10.31 -2.81 24.07
N SER A 61 -10.62 -1.59 23.62
CA SER A 61 -10.60 -1.24 22.21
C SER A 61 -9.23 -0.75 21.77
N GLU A 62 -8.59 -1.43 20.84
CA GLU A 62 -7.24 -1.12 20.36
C GLU A 62 -7.16 0.23 19.62
N TRP A 63 -8.28 0.68 19.03
CA TRP A 63 -8.34 1.93 18.29
C TRP A 63 -8.47 3.18 19.17
N LEU A 64 -8.69 3.05 20.51
CA LEU A 64 -8.90 4.18 21.41
C LEU A 64 -7.76 4.26 22.44
N LEU A 65 -7.00 5.35 22.39
CA LEU A 65 -5.98 5.68 23.36
C LEU A 65 -6.55 6.57 24.47
N ILE A 66 -6.14 6.32 25.70
CA ILE A 66 -6.57 7.03 26.92
C ILE A 66 -5.33 7.61 27.60
N SER A 67 -5.35 8.89 27.98
CA SER A 67 -4.25 9.52 28.72
C SER A 67 -4.78 10.64 29.63
N PRO A 68 -4.36 10.66 30.93
CA PRO A 68 -3.64 9.63 31.67
C PRO A 68 -4.53 8.42 32.01
N THR A 69 -3.91 7.26 32.31
CA THR A 69 -4.64 6.02 32.65
C THR A 69 -4.88 5.82 34.16
N SER A 70 -4.33 6.67 35.03
CA SER A 70 -4.53 6.62 36.48
C SER A 70 -4.17 7.93 37.14
N GLY A 71 -4.64 8.11 38.38
CA GLY A 71 -4.30 9.25 39.22
C GLY A 71 -4.76 9.08 40.66
N LYS A 72 -4.39 10.03 41.53
CA LYS A 72 -4.87 10.13 42.91
C LYS A 72 -6.23 10.83 42.97
N ALA A 73 -6.77 11.07 44.18
CA ALA A 73 -7.93 11.96 44.35
C ALA A 73 -7.64 13.36 43.77
N GLY A 74 -8.59 13.93 43.02
CA GLY A 74 -8.44 15.25 42.39
C GLY A 74 -9.23 15.39 41.10
N THR A 75 -9.06 16.52 40.44
CA THR A 75 -9.68 16.84 39.14
C THR A 75 -8.68 16.59 38.02
N TYR A 76 -9.12 15.91 36.99
CA TYR A 76 -8.30 15.49 35.84
C TYR A 76 -8.97 15.82 34.51
N GLN A 77 -8.12 15.99 33.50
CA GLN A 77 -8.49 15.98 32.11
C GLN A 77 -8.05 14.66 31.49
N LEU A 78 -8.99 13.92 30.92
CA LEU A 78 -8.76 12.65 30.27
C LEU A 78 -8.85 12.87 28.76
N ALA A 79 -7.74 12.73 28.07
CA ALA A 79 -7.70 12.75 26.62
C ALA A 79 -8.09 11.38 26.06
N LEU A 80 -9.01 11.38 25.10
CA LEU A 80 -9.49 10.22 24.37
C LEU A 80 -9.13 10.45 22.91
N THR A 81 -8.25 9.63 22.36
CA THR A 81 -7.69 9.80 21.01
C THR A 81 -7.91 8.55 20.18
N ALA A 82 -8.44 8.70 18.97
CA ALA A 82 -8.51 7.61 18.01
C ALA A 82 -7.11 7.33 17.44
N SER A 83 -6.58 6.12 17.64
CA SER A 83 -5.25 5.73 17.10
C SER A 83 -5.27 5.40 15.61
N SER A 84 -6.46 5.19 15.04
CA SER A 84 -6.66 4.89 13.61
C SER A 84 -7.93 5.54 13.09
N LYS A 85 -7.96 5.79 11.79
CA LYS A 85 -9.15 6.23 11.06
C LYS A 85 -10.24 5.14 11.15
N ASN A 86 -11.49 5.55 11.20
CA ASN A 86 -12.62 4.66 10.94
C ASN A 86 -13.00 4.77 9.47
N ASP A 87 -12.58 3.80 8.67
CA ASP A 87 -12.89 3.74 7.23
C ASP A 87 -14.22 3.04 6.94
N SER A 88 -14.89 2.55 8.00
CA SER A 88 -16.20 1.89 7.86
C SER A 88 -17.30 2.91 7.54
N LYS A 89 -18.29 2.46 6.79
CA LYS A 89 -19.57 3.17 6.60
C LYS A 89 -20.39 3.25 7.89
N ASP A 90 -20.00 2.48 8.91
CA ASP A 90 -20.63 2.47 10.23
C ASP A 90 -19.74 3.11 11.27
N SER A 91 -20.33 3.81 12.24
CA SER A 91 -19.62 4.26 13.42
C SER A 91 -19.17 3.08 14.28
N ARG A 92 -18.01 3.20 14.92
CA ARG A 92 -17.53 2.22 15.90
C ARG A 92 -17.54 2.78 17.31
N THR A 93 -17.77 1.91 18.29
CA THR A 93 -17.89 2.31 19.69
C THR A 93 -16.87 1.60 20.57
N ALA A 94 -16.42 2.29 21.60
CA ALA A 94 -15.56 1.78 22.66
C ALA A 94 -16.15 2.17 24.03
N ILE A 95 -15.93 1.31 25.02
CA ILE A 95 -16.26 1.62 26.41
C ILE A 95 -14.97 1.96 27.15
N VAL A 96 -14.98 3.11 27.82
CA VAL A 96 -13.95 3.53 28.75
C VAL A 96 -14.50 3.37 30.17
N ASN A 97 -13.83 2.58 30.98
CA ASN A 97 -14.20 2.37 32.37
C ASN A 97 -13.27 3.21 33.26
N LEU A 98 -13.86 4.11 34.03
CA LEU A 98 -13.23 4.77 35.18
C LEU A 98 -13.48 3.92 36.41
N VAL A 99 -12.43 3.50 37.09
CA VAL A 99 -12.51 2.57 38.23
C VAL A 99 -11.88 3.22 39.47
N SER A 100 -12.54 3.16 40.60
CA SER A 100 -12.02 3.65 41.89
C SER A 100 -12.61 2.86 43.04
N ALA A 101 -11.79 2.16 43.84
CA ALA A 101 -12.18 1.42 45.03
C ALA A 101 -13.48 0.58 44.88
N GLY A 102 -13.61 -0.13 43.77
CA GLY A 102 -14.76 -0.98 43.48
C GLY A 102 -15.94 -0.29 42.76
N LEU A 103 -15.94 1.04 42.65
CA LEU A 103 -16.86 1.79 41.78
C LEU A 103 -16.35 1.77 40.35
N THR A 104 -17.22 1.51 39.41
CA THR A 104 -16.93 1.64 37.98
C THR A 104 -17.96 2.55 37.31
N GLN A 105 -17.47 3.56 36.61
CA GLN A 105 -18.28 4.41 35.75
C GLN A 105 -17.84 4.22 34.29
N SER A 106 -18.77 3.80 33.44
CA SER A 106 -18.52 3.54 32.03
C SER A 106 -18.93 4.75 31.18
N LEU A 107 -18.09 5.09 30.22
CA LEU A 107 -18.32 6.12 29.21
C LEU A 107 -18.30 5.43 27.84
N THR A 108 -19.27 5.77 26.99
CA THR A 108 -19.30 5.30 25.61
C THR A 108 -18.61 6.32 24.71
N VAL A 109 -17.57 5.90 24.01
CA VAL A 109 -16.87 6.70 23.00
C VAL A 109 -17.23 6.15 21.64
N THR A 110 -17.78 7.01 20.79
CA THR A 110 -18.15 6.67 19.41
C THR A 110 -17.21 7.38 18.46
N GLN A 111 -16.58 6.65 17.55
CA GLN A 111 -15.91 7.25 16.40
C GLN A 111 -16.87 7.19 15.21
N SER A 112 -17.13 8.36 14.61
CA SER A 112 -18.05 8.51 13.49
C SER A 112 -17.66 7.61 12.32
N ALA A 113 -18.64 7.25 11.49
CA ALA A 113 -18.40 6.68 10.17
C ALA A 113 -17.59 7.64 9.30
N ALA A 114 -16.82 7.10 8.38
CA ALA A 114 -16.18 7.90 7.34
C ALA A 114 -17.23 8.55 6.41
N ASP A 115 -16.93 9.74 5.92
CA ASP A 115 -17.63 10.24 4.74
C ASP A 115 -17.18 9.39 3.54
N TYR A 116 -18.13 8.99 2.70
CA TYR A 116 -17.81 8.09 1.60
C TYR A 116 -18.56 8.46 0.32
N VAL A 117 -17.96 8.09 -0.79
CA VAL A 117 -18.59 7.91 -2.10
C VAL A 117 -18.31 6.48 -2.54
N GLU A 118 -19.34 5.68 -2.72
CA GLU A 118 -19.22 4.31 -3.23
C GLU A 118 -19.73 4.29 -4.67
N LEU A 119 -18.89 3.78 -5.55
CA LEU A 119 -19.14 3.73 -6.99
C LEU A 119 -19.67 2.35 -7.38
N GLU A 120 -20.65 2.27 -8.28
CA GLU A 120 -21.11 1.01 -8.86
C GLU A 120 -20.02 0.38 -9.73
N GLN A 121 -19.27 1.22 -10.45
CA GLN A 121 -18.11 0.86 -11.26
C GLN A 121 -17.05 1.95 -11.14
N THR A 122 -15.78 1.58 -11.18
CA THR A 122 -14.65 2.50 -11.10
C THR A 122 -14.03 2.81 -12.46
N THR A 123 -14.37 2.02 -13.49
CA THR A 123 -13.91 2.24 -14.87
C THR A 123 -15.08 2.14 -15.83
N TYR A 124 -15.17 3.10 -16.74
CA TYR A 124 -16.15 3.16 -17.79
C TYR A 124 -15.46 3.26 -19.15
N TYR A 125 -15.98 2.52 -20.12
CA TYR A 125 -15.50 2.55 -21.49
C TYR A 125 -16.50 3.26 -22.38
N THR A 126 -16.01 4.02 -23.36
CA THR A 126 -16.83 4.66 -24.38
C THR A 126 -16.13 4.55 -25.73
N GLU A 127 -16.92 4.43 -26.79
CA GLU A 127 -16.44 4.35 -28.17
C GLU A 127 -15.79 5.66 -28.62
N ALA A 128 -14.96 5.58 -29.69
CA ALA A 128 -14.30 6.77 -30.27
C ALA A 128 -15.28 7.88 -30.66
N GLN A 129 -16.49 7.52 -31.11
CA GLN A 129 -17.55 8.48 -31.44
C GLN A 129 -18.02 9.32 -30.25
N GLY A 130 -17.70 8.90 -29.02
CA GLY A 130 -18.22 9.50 -27.81
C GLY A 130 -19.69 9.18 -27.57
N GLY A 131 -20.35 9.98 -26.74
CA GLY A 131 -21.75 9.78 -26.37
C GLY A 131 -22.03 9.99 -24.89
N SER A 132 -23.24 9.62 -24.47
CA SER A 132 -23.68 9.80 -23.09
C SER A 132 -23.23 8.64 -22.20
N LEU A 133 -22.70 8.99 -21.02
CA LEU A 133 -22.29 8.07 -19.96
C LEU A 133 -23.06 8.36 -18.70
N GLN A 134 -23.40 7.33 -17.93
CA GLN A 134 -24.02 7.46 -16.62
C GLN A 134 -23.16 6.81 -15.55
N VAL A 135 -22.68 7.60 -14.60
CA VAL A 135 -21.92 7.13 -13.43
C VAL A 135 -22.84 7.09 -12.23
N LYS A 136 -23.06 5.89 -11.69
CA LYS A 136 -23.90 5.67 -10.52
C LYS A 136 -23.05 5.52 -9.27
N PHE A 137 -23.51 6.12 -8.17
CA PHE A 137 -22.81 6.08 -6.89
C PHE A 137 -23.77 6.23 -5.70
N THR A 138 -23.27 5.91 -4.50
CA THR A 138 -23.94 6.21 -3.22
C THR A 138 -23.01 7.02 -2.32
N THR A 139 -23.57 7.83 -1.43
CA THR A 139 -22.82 8.65 -0.49
C THR A 139 -23.66 8.99 0.74
N ASN A 140 -23.00 9.25 1.88
CA ASN A 140 -23.63 9.83 3.08
C ASN A 140 -23.53 11.36 3.12
N LEU A 141 -22.88 11.98 2.12
CA LEU A 141 -22.74 13.43 2.05
C LEU A 141 -24.01 14.11 1.51
N SER A 142 -24.37 15.24 2.10
CA SER A 142 -25.36 16.15 1.52
C SER A 142 -24.83 16.79 0.22
N GLY A 143 -25.74 17.14 -0.69
CA GLY A 143 -25.39 17.64 -2.01
C GLY A 143 -24.52 18.90 -2.04
N ASP A 144 -24.63 19.75 -1.01
CA ASP A 144 -23.82 20.96 -0.82
C ASP A 144 -22.38 20.68 -0.37
N LYS A 145 -22.11 19.47 0.12
CA LYS A 145 -20.78 19.01 0.56
C LYS A 145 -20.06 18.13 -0.45
N LEU A 146 -20.71 17.78 -1.55
CA LEU A 146 -20.13 16.93 -2.59
C LEU A 146 -19.92 17.73 -3.87
N VAL A 147 -18.66 17.80 -4.33
CA VAL A 147 -18.26 18.39 -5.60
C VAL A 147 -17.81 17.26 -6.53
N ILE A 148 -18.32 17.26 -7.77
CA ILE A 148 -17.98 16.28 -8.80
C ILE A 148 -17.49 17.03 -10.03
N TYR A 149 -16.26 16.72 -10.48
CA TYR A 149 -15.68 17.37 -11.66
C TYR A 149 -14.68 16.48 -12.39
N SER A 150 -14.39 16.84 -13.65
CA SER A 150 -13.27 16.30 -14.42
C SER A 150 -12.43 17.45 -14.97
N THR A 151 -11.12 17.23 -15.08
CA THR A 151 -10.19 18.17 -15.71
C THR A 151 -10.08 17.97 -17.23
N ALA A 152 -10.65 16.89 -17.76
CA ALA A 152 -10.63 16.58 -19.17
C ALA A 152 -11.64 17.46 -19.96
N ASN A 153 -11.14 18.16 -20.95
CA ASN A 153 -11.93 19.06 -21.80
C ASN A 153 -12.89 18.34 -22.77
N TRP A 154 -12.72 17.05 -22.95
CA TRP A 154 -13.54 16.21 -23.80
C TRP A 154 -14.72 15.54 -23.06
N LEU A 155 -14.77 15.68 -21.75
CA LEU A 155 -15.93 15.28 -20.93
C LEU A 155 -16.72 16.50 -20.52
N THR A 156 -18.00 16.52 -20.86
CA THR A 156 -18.91 17.59 -20.45
C THR A 156 -19.89 17.07 -19.43
N GLN A 157 -20.07 17.80 -18.35
CA GLN A 157 -21.05 17.50 -17.31
C GLN A 157 -22.19 18.51 -17.37
N PRO A 158 -23.46 18.07 -17.49
CA PRO A 158 -24.60 18.94 -17.34
C PRO A 158 -24.70 19.55 -15.93
N ALA A 159 -25.10 20.80 -15.81
CA ALA A 159 -25.08 21.57 -14.56
C ALA A 159 -25.92 20.95 -13.42
N ASP A 160 -26.97 20.15 -13.71
CA ASP A 160 -27.91 19.59 -12.73
C ASP A 160 -28.06 18.07 -12.87
N SER A 161 -26.97 17.34 -12.84
CA SER A 161 -26.98 15.88 -13.05
C SER A 161 -27.27 15.03 -11.81
N ARG A 162 -27.58 15.63 -10.65
CA ARG A 162 -27.93 14.92 -9.42
C ARG A 162 -29.44 14.76 -9.31
N THR A 163 -29.90 13.51 -9.14
CA THR A 163 -31.30 13.19 -8.85
C THR A 163 -31.43 12.72 -7.40
N GLU A 164 -32.52 13.08 -6.74
CA GLU A 164 -32.80 12.72 -5.33
C GLU A 164 -33.04 11.21 -5.11
N GLN A 165 -33.21 10.42 -6.16
CA GLN A 165 -33.63 9.00 -6.06
C GLN A 165 -32.58 7.97 -6.48
N GLY A 166 -31.41 8.39 -6.79
CA GLY A 166 -30.25 7.57 -7.13
C GLY A 166 -29.19 8.53 -7.61
N TYR A 167 -28.08 8.52 -6.94
CA TYR A 167 -26.99 9.41 -7.28
C TYR A 167 -26.41 9.01 -8.64
N VAL A 168 -26.80 9.73 -9.68
CA VAL A 168 -26.35 9.52 -11.07
C VAL A 168 -25.72 10.80 -11.61
N VAL A 169 -24.50 10.69 -12.09
CA VAL A 169 -23.86 11.74 -12.89
C VAL A 169 -24.02 11.38 -14.36
N ASN A 170 -24.62 12.29 -15.14
CA ASN A 170 -24.70 12.15 -16.59
C ASN A 170 -23.58 12.97 -17.23
N LEU A 171 -22.76 12.33 -18.04
CA LEU A 171 -21.64 12.90 -18.77
C LEU A 171 -21.84 12.73 -20.26
N THR A 172 -21.22 13.60 -21.04
CA THR A 172 -21.10 13.44 -22.48
C THR A 172 -19.63 13.44 -22.85
N ALA A 173 -19.16 12.37 -23.50
CA ALA A 173 -17.83 12.30 -24.10
C ALA A 173 -17.89 12.86 -25.53
N LEU A 174 -17.02 13.81 -25.86
CA LEU A 174 -16.82 14.31 -27.21
C LEU A 174 -16.08 13.25 -28.04
N PRO A 175 -16.22 13.24 -29.39
CA PRO A 175 -15.48 12.31 -30.23
C PRO A 175 -13.96 12.36 -29.99
N ASN A 176 -13.33 11.21 -29.98
CA ASN A 176 -11.89 11.05 -30.04
C ASN A 176 -11.50 10.86 -31.50
N GLU A 177 -10.79 11.82 -32.07
CA GLU A 177 -10.33 11.77 -33.44
C GLU A 177 -8.91 11.14 -33.58
N ASP A 178 -8.24 10.89 -32.41
CA ASP A 178 -6.94 10.27 -32.38
C ASP A 178 -7.04 8.74 -32.59
N GLU A 179 -6.00 8.14 -33.11
CA GLU A 179 -5.91 6.68 -33.28
C GLU A 179 -5.81 5.94 -31.95
N ARG A 180 -5.28 6.62 -30.91
CA ARG A 180 -5.06 6.05 -29.57
C ARG A 180 -6.23 6.32 -28.64
N GLU A 181 -6.40 5.43 -27.67
CA GLU A 181 -7.30 5.65 -26.54
C GLU A 181 -6.88 6.89 -25.74
N ARG A 182 -7.85 7.50 -25.06
CA ARG A 182 -7.59 8.57 -24.09
C ARG A 182 -8.33 8.32 -22.81
N THR A 183 -7.76 8.80 -21.72
CA THR A 183 -8.26 8.55 -20.37
C THR A 183 -8.58 9.85 -19.65
N ALA A 184 -9.65 9.86 -18.88
CA ALA A 184 -10.00 10.96 -17.98
C ALA A 184 -10.46 10.43 -16.63
N ASN A 185 -10.28 11.23 -15.58
CA ASN A 185 -10.86 10.94 -14.28
C ASN A 185 -12.00 11.90 -13.96
N LEU A 186 -13.07 11.36 -13.38
CA LEU A 186 -14.14 12.08 -12.73
C LEU A 186 -13.92 12.00 -11.23
N TYR A 187 -13.69 13.12 -10.59
CA TYR A 187 -13.35 13.21 -9.17
C TYR A 187 -14.61 13.49 -8.34
N PHE A 188 -14.72 12.82 -7.20
CA PHE A 188 -15.76 12.99 -6.20
C PHE A 188 -15.12 13.51 -4.92
N CYS A 189 -15.28 14.80 -4.65
CA CYS A 189 -14.62 15.47 -3.55
C CYS A 189 -15.64 15.93 -2.50
N LYS A 190 -15.29 15.77 -1.23
CA LYS A 190 -15.97 16.46 -0.14
C LYS A 190 -15.44 17.88 -0.05
N THR A 191 -16.32 18.86 0.16
CA THR A 191 -15.93 20.25 0.36
C THR A 191 -16.45 20.80 1.69
N ASN A 192 -15.65 21.67 2.30
CA ASN A 192 -16.07 22.54 3.41
C ASN A 192 -16.23 24.00 2.95
N GLY A 193 -16.16 24.27 1.64
CA GLY A 193 -16.23 25.58 1.02
C GLY A 193 -14.89 26.29 0.86
N LEU A 194 -13.81 25.81 1.48
CA LEU A 194 -12.44 26.34 1.39
C LEU A 194 -11.45 25.31 0.87
N GLU A 195 -11.66 24.06 1.25
CA GLU A 195 -10.80 22.93 0.91
C GLU A 195 -11.64 21.80 0.32
N GLU A 196 -11.05 21.03 -0.56
CA GLU A 196 -11.63 19.84 -1.15
C GLU A 196 -10.81 18.62 -0.75
N GLU A 197 -11.49 17.60 -0.24
CA GLU A 197 -10.92 16.29 0.09
C GLU A 197 -11.45 15.28 -0.94
N LEU A 198 -10.56 14.64 -1.68
CA LEU A 198 -10.93 13.61 -2.63
C LEU A 198 -11.38 12.35 -1.89
N LEU A 199 -12.60 11.90 -2.16
CA LEU A 199 -13.16 10.68 -1.56
C LEU A 199 -13.12 9.49 -2.52
N ASN A 200 -13.34 9.72 -3.82
CA ASN A 200 -13.30 8.67 -4.82
C ASN A 200 -13.13 9.26 -6.23
N SER A 201 -12.79 8.43 -7.20
CA SER A 201 -12.77 8.82 -8.60
C SER A 201 -13.17 7.67 -9.53
N VAL A 202 -13.64 8.03 -10.70
CA VAL A 202 -13.95 7.10 -11.81
C VAL A 202 -12.98 7.38 -12.93
N THR A 203 -12.44 6.34 -13.52
CA THR A 203 -11.66 6.42 -14.76
C THR A 203 -12.57 6.19 -15.95
N ILE A 204 -12.52 7.08 -16.92
CA ILE A 204 -13.26 6.99 -18.17
C ILE A 204 -12.23 6.80 -19.29
N ILE A 205 -12.31 5.69 -19.99
CA ILE A 205 -11.42 5.31 -21.09
C ILE A 205 -12.25 5.43 -22.38
N GLN A 206 -11.79 6.29 -23.27
CA GLN A 206 -12.39 6.43 -24.60
C GLN A 206 -11.50 5.82 -25.65
N GLU A 207 -12.05 4.92 -26.45
CA GLU A 207 -11.36 4.30 -27.57
C GLU A 207 -10.84 5.35 -28.56
N GLY A 208 -9.74 4.99 -29.24
CA GLY A 208 -9.27 5.72 -30.42
C GLY A 208 -10.04 5.31 -31.66
N THR A 209 -9.79 5.97 -32.77
CA THR A 209 -10.41 5.65 -34.08
C THR A 209 -9.90 4.33 -34.67
N ASN A 210 -8.77 3.80 -34.17
CA ASN A 210 -8.17 2.55 -34.62
C ASN A 210 -8.46 1.41 -33.60
N THR A 211 -9.74 1.07 -33.42
CA THR A 211 -10.13 -0.16 -32.70
C THR A 211 -10.05 -1.35 -33.63
N SER A 212 -8.85 -1.87 -33.80
CA SER A 212 -8.64 -3.11 -34.58
C SER A 212 -8.79 -4.31 -33.65
N THR A 213 -9.29 -5.42 -34.20
CA THR A 213 -9.25 -6.74 -33.56
C THR A 213 -8.25 -7.60 -34.32
N SER A 214 -7.46 -8.38 -33.61
CA SER A 214 -6.54 -9.34 -34.22
C SER A 214 -7.30 -10.37 -35.06
N THR A 215 -6.73 -10.71 -36.18
CA THR A 215 -7.24 -11.72 -37.13
C THR A 215 -6.23 -12.86 -37.35
N ASP A 216 -4.95 -12.61 -37.07
CA ASP A 216 -3.87 -13.59 -37.20
C ASP A 216 -3.24 -13.89 -35.80
N TYR A 217 -3.33 -15.14 -35.38
CA TYR A 217 -2.76 -15.66 -34.14
C TYR A 217 -1.59 -16.62 -34.40
N SER A 218 -1.05 -16.65 -35.61
CA SER A 218 0.00 -17.61 -35.98
C SER A 218 1.31 -17.43 -35.23
N THR A 219 1.57 -16.22 -34.70
CA THR A 219 2.76 -15.88 -33.89
C THR A 219 2.52 -16.01 -32.40
N ASP A 220 1.28 -16.26 -31.95
CA ASP A 220 0.94 -16.40 -30.54
C ASP A 220 1.77 -17.51 -29.89
N LYS A 221 2.22 -17.29 -28.64
CA LYS A 221 3.10 -18.19 -27.89
C LYS A 221 4.49 -18.43 -28.50
N THR A 222 4.91 -17.63 -29.47
CA THR A 222 6.29 -17.70 -29.99
C THR A 222 7.27 -17.22 -28.93
N VAL A 223 8.28 -18.06 -28.65
CA VAL A 223 9.33 -17.78 -27.65
C VAL A 223 10.55 -17.18 -28.34
N ARG A 224 11.05 -16.07 -27.79
CA ARG A 224 12.32 -15.45 -28.18
C ARG A 224 13.25 -15.36 -26.97
N ILE A 225 14.52 -15.60 -27.19
CA ILE A 225 15.56 -15.44 -26.18
C ILE A 225 16.18 -14.07 -26.38
N LEU A 226 15.96 -13.17 -25.42
CA LEU A 226 16.51 -11.81 -25.46
C LEU A 226 17.92 -11.78 -24.88
N GLN A 227 18.18 -12.59 -23.82
CA GLN A 227 19.48 -12.68 -23.18
C GLN A 227 19.71 -14.09 -22.61
N ARG A 228 20.94 -14.56 -22.67
CA ARG A 228 21.42 -15.75 -21.95
C ARG A 228 22.28 -15.32 -20.79
N ALA A 229 22.12 -15.96 -19.64
CA ALA A 229 23.01 -15.81 -18.51
C ALA A 229 24.43 -16.32 -18.89
N THR A 230 25.43 -15.63 -18.39
CA THR A 230 26.85 -16.03 -18.50
C THR A 230 27.46 -16.34 -17.14
N GLU A 231 26.69 -16.10 -16.07
CA GLU A 231 27.06 -16.36 -14.68
C GLU A 231 25.93 -17.09 -13.95
N GLY A 232 26.28 -17.90 -12.97
CA GLY A 232 25.32 -18.63 -12.14
C GLY A 232 24.43 -19.64 -12.88
N ASN A 233 23.28 -19.95 -12.27
CA ASN A 233 22.33 -20.94 -12.79
C ASN A 233 21.41 -20.39 -13.89
N GLY A 234 21.41 -19.08 -14.12
CA GLY A 234 20.55 -18.42 -15.10
C GLY A 234 19.12 -18.21 -14.59
N LEU A 235 18.90 -17.15 -13.81
CA LEU A 235 17.60 -16.79 -13.23
C LEU A 235 16.62 -16.38 -14.32
N PRO A 236 15.43 -17.00 -14.43
CA PRO A 236 14.51 -16.73 -15.55
C PRO A 236 13.68 -15.48 -15.31
N ILE A 237 13.68 -14.58 -16.30
CA ILE A 237 12.71 -13.49 -16.45
C ILE A 237 11.97 -13.69 -17.77
N VAL A 238 10.64 -13.63 -17.73
CA VAL A 238 9.78 -13.78 -18.91
C VAL A 238 9.00 -12.50 -19.12
N LEU A 239 9.21 -11.86 -20.25
CA LEU A 239 8.52 -10.66 -20.68
C LEU A 239 7.38 -11.04 -21.63
N MET A 240 6.20 -10.51 -21.39
CA MET A 240 5.00 -10.73 -22.21
C MET A 240 4.23 -9.44 -22.31
N GLY A 241 3.56 -9.23 -23.44
CA GLY A 241 2.72 -8.04 -23.65
C GLY A 241 1.24 -8.37 -23.54
N ASP A 242 0.45 -7.49 -22.94
CA ASP A 242 -1.01 -7.58 -22.95
C ASP A 242 -1.63 -6.39 -23.66
N GLY A 243 -2.69 -6.62 -24.46
CA GLY A 243 -3.33 -5.58 -25.26
C GLY A 243 -2.61 -5.26 -26.57
N PHE A 244 -1.70 -6.11 -27.05
CA PHE A 244 -1.05 -5.98 -28.36
C PHE A 244 -1.78 -6.79 -29.43
N LEU A 245 -1.97 -6.17 -30.60
CA LEU A 245 -2.63 -6.78 -31.75
C LEU A 245 -1.62 -7.49 -32.67
N ASP A 246 -2.14 -8.36 -33.54
CA ASP A 246 -1.35 -9.03 -34.60
C ASP A 246 -0.56 -8.04 -35.49
N THR A 247 -1.15 -6.88 -35.77
CA THR A 247 -0.51 -5.82 -36.56
C THR A 247 0.67 -5.16 -35.83
N GLU A 248 0.58 -4.98 -34.52
CA GLU A 248 1.66 -4.41 -33.68
C GLU A 248 2.79 -5.42 -33.42
N ILE A 249 2.50 -6.70 -33.61
CA ILE A 249 3.51 -7.76 -33.62
C ILE A 249 4.22 -7.82 -34.96
N GLU A 250 3.46 -7.73 -36.06
CA GLU A 250 4.00 -7.78 -37.43
C GLU A 250 4.90 -6.57 -37.74
N ASP A 251 4.54 -5.38 -37.27
CA ASP A 251 5.32 -4.15 -37.52
C ASP A 251 6.53 -3.98 -36.59
N GLY A 252 6.68 -4.85 -35.58
CA GLY A 252 7.79 -4.89 -34.64
C GLY A 252 7.61 -4.04 -33.36
N THR A 253 6.49 -3.37 -33.19
CA THR A 253 6.17 -2.58 -31.97
C THR A 253 6.26 -3.44 -30.71
N TYR A 254 5.70 -4.66 -30.73
CA TYR A 254 5.79 -5.60 -29.61
C TYR A 254 7.24 -5.87 -29.20
N ASP A 255 8.10 -6.15 -30.18
CA ASP A 255 9.50 -6.45 -29.94
C ASP A 255 10.26 -5.25 -29.37
N GLU A 256 9.98 -4.04 -29.84
CA GLU A 256 10.56 -2.81 -29.31
C GLU A 256 10.19 -2.62 -27.84
N VAL A 257 8.91 -2.81 -27.49
CA VAL A 257 8.43 -2.71 -26.10
C VAL A 257 9.09 -3.75 -25.19
N MET A 258 9.17 -5.02 -25.62
CA MET A 258 9.81 -6.07 -24.81
C MET A 258 11.31 -5.80 -24.60
N ASN A 259 12.02 -5.32 -25.63
CA ASN A 259 13.42 -4.93 -25.51
C ASN A 259 13.59 -3.73 -24.55
N LYS A 260 12.73 -2.72 -24.62
CA LYS A 260 12.76 -1.57 -23.70
C LYS A 260 12.47 -1.98 -22.28
N ALA A 261 11.48 -2.85 -22.07
CA ALA A 261 11.17 -3.40 -20.73
C ALA A 261 12.38 -4.16 -20.17
N MET A 262 13.06 -4.99 -20.99
CA MET A 262 14.29 -5.65 -20.58
C MET A 262 15.37 -4.66 -20.15
N GLU A 263 15.64 -3.63 -20.95
CA GLU A 263 16.68 -2.65 -20.59
C GLU A 263 16.30 -1.88 -19.32
N ASN A 264 15.03 -1.55 -19.11
CA ASN A 264 14.55 -0.87 -17.91
C ASN A 264 14.78 -1.68 -16.63
N LEU A 265 14.67 -3.02 -16.67
CA LEU A 265 14.92 -3.88 -15.50
C LEU A 265 16.34 -3.74 -14.93
N PHE A 266 17.32 -3.40 -15.77
CA PHE A 266 18.73 -3.34 -15.40
C PHE A 266 19.29 -1.91 -15.31
N THR A 267 18.43 -0.94 -15.01
CA THR A 267 18.84 0.47 -14.85
C THR A 267 19.35 0.77 -13.46
N GLU A 268 18.91 0.02 -12.44
CA GLU A 268 19.27 0.28 -11.04
C GLU A 268 20.18 -0.81 -10.46
N GLU A 269 21.11 -0.39 -9.58
CA GLU A 269 21.92 -1.32 -8.81
C GLU A 269 21.08 -2.05 -7.74
N PRO A 270 21.37 -3.30 -7.44
CA PRO A 270 22.49 -4.12 -7.91
C PRO A 270 22.21 -4.91 -9.20
N LEU A 271 20.95 -4.92 -9.74
CA LEU A 271 20.64 -5.69 -10.94
C LEU A 271 21.42 -5.25 -12.17
N LYS A 272 21.73 -3.95 -12.30
CA LYS A 272 22.56 -3.41 -13.38
C LYS A 272 23.89 -4.17 -13.48
N SER A 273 24.61 -4.32 -12.38
CA SER A 273 25.90 -5.04 -12.33
C SER A 273 25.76 -6.55 -12.31
N LEU A 274 24.60 -7.08 -11.91
CA LEU A 274 24.32 -8.52 -11.83
C LEU A 274 23.52 -9.05 -13.04
N ARG A 275 23.39 -8.26 -14.09
CA ARG A 275 22.62 -8.61 -15.29
C ARG A 275 22.99 -9.97 -15.87
N ASN A 276 24.26 -10.35 -15.79
CA ASN A 276 24.78 -11.59 -16.35
C ASN A 276 24.23 -12.87 -15.69
N TYR A 277 23.57 -12.77 -14.55
CA TYR A 277 22.92 -13.89 -13.86
C TYR A 277 21.56 -14.28 -14.45
N PHE A 278 21.02 -13.52 -15.42
CA PHE A 278 19.63 -13.67 -15.87
C PHE A 278 19.53 -14.24 -17.28
N ASN A 279 18.64 -15.24 -17.44
CA ASN A 279 18.08 -15.66 -18.72
C ASN A 279 16.80 -14.85 -18.97
N ILE A 280 16.72 -14.13 -20.07
CA ILE A 280 15.57 -13.29 -20.37
C ILE A 280 14.92 -13.77 -21.67
N TYR A 281 13.63 -14.01 -21.56
CA TYR A 281 12.78 -14.48 -22.64
C TYR A 281 11.69 -13.45 -22.94
N SER A 282 11.24 -13.41 -24.18
CA SER A 282 9.97 -12.82 -24.55
C SER A 282 9.07 -13.91 -25.11
N VAL A 283 7.81 -13.91 -24.69
CA VAL A 283 6.78 -14.79 -25.26
C VAL A 283 5.72 -13.92 -25.88
N THR A 284 5.52 -14.07 -27.19
CA THR A 284 4.53 -13.28 -27.94
C THR A 284 3.13 -13.63 -27.44
N ALA A 285 2.33 -12.60 -27.12
CA ALA A 285 0.94 -12.76 -26.74
C ALA A 285 0.05 -11.88 -27.62
N VAL A 286 -0.75 -12.53 -28.47
CA VAL A 286 -1.68 -11.86 -29.37
C VAL A 286 -3.00 -11.63 -28.66
N SER A 287 -3.32 -10.40 -28.36
CA SER A 287 -4.61 -10.01 -27.78
C SER A 287 -5.69 -9.92 -28.86
N ARG A 288 -6.92 -10.30 -28.51
CA ARG A 288 -8.06 -10.15 -29.41
C ARG A 288 -8.34 -8.68 -29.75
N SER A 289 -8.24 -7.81 -28.74
CA SER A 289 -8.27 -6.36 -28.90
C SER A 289 -7.40 -5.72 -27.82
N ASN A 290 -7.19 -4.41 -27.90
CA ASN A 290 -6.47 -3.63 -26.91
C ASN A 290 -7.37 -3.14 -25.75
N ARG A 291 -8.54 -3.72 -25.54
CA ARG A 291 -9.50 -3.34 -24.51
C ARG A 291 -9.26 -4.12 -23.22
N PHE A 292 -8.88 -3.43 -22.15
CA PHE A 292 -8.61 -3.98 -20.82
C PHE A 292 -9.88 -4.17 -19.98
N ASP A 293 -10.82 -4.95 -20.49
CA ASP A 293 -12.12 -5.23 -19.87
C ASP A 293 -12.21 -6.60 -19.17
N GLY A 294 -11.08 -7.27 -19.01
CA GLY A 294 -10.97 -8.58 -18.38
C GLY A 294 -11.15 -9.78 -19.33
N TYR A 295 -11.48 -9.56 -20.61
CA TYR A 295 -11.82 -10.65 -21.55
C TYR A 295 -11.16 -10.56 -22.93
N ASN A 296 -10.79 -9.37 -23.36
CA ASN A 296 -10.38 -9.15 -24.75
C ASN A 296 -8.87 -9.11 -24.94
N THR A 297 -8.09 -9.03 -23.88
CA THR A 297 -6.63 -9.12 -23.95
C THR A 297 -6.14 -10.54 -23.65
N ALA A 298 -4.90 -10.86 -24.00
CA ALA A 298 -4.33 -12.21 -23.88
C ALA A 298 -4.34 -12.73 -22.44
N PHE A 299 -4.07 -11.86 -21.48
CA PHE A 299 -4.05 -12.19 -20.05
C PHE A 299 -5.27 -11.67 -19.29
N GLY A 300 -6.27 -11.14 -20.00
CA GLY A 300 -7.51 -10.65 -19.39
C GLY A 300 -7.24 -9.56 -18.36
N CYS A 301 -6.25 -8.70 -18.60
CA CYS A 301 -5.95 -7.63 -17.66
C CYS A 301 -7.10 -6.62 -17.57
N GLN A 302 -7.31 -6.13 -16.35
CA GLN A 302 -8.25 -5.07 -16.04
C GLN A 302 -7.63 -4.12 -15.01
N MET A 303 -7.72 -2.84 -15.28
CA MET A 303 -7.30 -1.79 -14.34
C MET A 303 -8.50 -1.36 -13.50
N ALA A 304 -8.33 -1.33 -12.18
CA ALA A 304 -9.39 -0.89 -11.26
C ALA A 304 -9.81 0.56 -11.52
N GLY A 305 -8.86 1.42 -11.89
CA GLY A 305 -9.11 2.84 -12.12
C GLY A 305 -9.53 3.59 -10.84
N GLY A 306 -10.06 4.79 -11.03
CA GLY A 306 -10.47 5.62 -9.91
C GLY A 306 -9.31 5.94 -8.96
N MET A 307 -9.49 5.65 -7.67
CA MET A 307 -8.50 5.87 -6.61
C MET A 307 -7.44 4.77 -6.51
N SER A 308 -7.49 3.72 -7.32
CA SER A 308 -6.60 2.57 -7.23
C SER A 308 -5.70 2.44 -8.45
N THR A 309 -4.48 1.97 -8.24
CA THR A 309 -3.56 1.55 -9.31
C THR A 309 -3.57 0.05 -9.53
N LEU A 310 -4.51 -0.67 -8.89
CA LEU A 310 -4.63 -2.13 -8.97
C LEU A 310 -4.89 -2.58 -10.41
N ILE A 311 -4.08 -3.55 -10.83
CA ILE A 311 -4.27 -4.31 -12.06
C ILE A 311 -4.56 -5.76 -11.66
N THR A 312 -5.63 -6.33 -12.20
CA THR A 312 -5.91 -7.77 -12.11
C THR A 312 -5.71 -8.41 -13.47
N GLY A 313 -5.28 -9.66 -13.48
CA GLY A 313 -5.09 -10.46 -14.69
C GLY A 313 -5.40 -11.93 -14.44
N ASN A 314 -5.32 -12.74 -15.48
CA ASN A 314 -5.47 -14.19 -15.39
C ASN A 314 -4.10 -14.86 -15.23
N ASP A 315 -3.71 -15.15 -14.00
CA ASP A 315 -2.43 -15.78 -13.64
C ASP A 315 -2.24 -17.14 -14.34
N GLU A 316 -3.32 -17.91 -14.54
CA GLU A 316 -3.25 -19.22 -15.21
C GLU A 316 -2.83 -19.05 -16.66
N ASN A 317 -3.36 -18.05 -17.36
CA ASN A 317 -2.92 -17.73 -18.73
C ASN A 317 -1.45 -17.31 -18.75
N VAL A 318 -1.01 -16.47 -17.81
CA VAL A 318 0.40 -16.07 -17.70
C VAL A 318 1.30 -17.29 -17.52
N ILE A 319 0.94 -18.21 -16.65
CA ILE A 319 1.67 -19.46 -16.39
C ILE A 319 1.71 -20.34 -17.64
N ASP A 320 0.62 -20.47 -18.38
CA ASP A 320 0.55 -21.21 -19.63
C ASP A 320 1.56 -20.68 -20.68
N TYR A 321 1.72 -19.35 -20.74
CA TYR A 321 2.70 -18.75 -21.66
C TYR A 321 4.14 -18.95 -21.18
N ILE A 322 4.40 -18.88 -19.88
CA ILE A 322 5.73 -19.21 -19.31
C ILE A 322 6.12 -20.64 -19.69
N GLN A 323 5.17 -21.58 -19.58
CA GLN A 323 5.42 -23.02 -19.86
C GLN A 323 5.67 -23.33 -21.35
N CYS A 324 5.48 -22.37 -22.26
CA CYS A 324 5.93 -22.52 -23.65
C CYS A 324 7.46 -22.49 -23.79
N ILE A 325 8.18 -22.05 -22.78
CA ILE A 325 9.65 -22.00 -22.76
C ILE A 325 10.19 -23.37 -22.34
N GLU A 326 10.93 -24.01 -23.22
CA GLU A 326 11.48 -25.34 -22.95
C GLU A 326 12.43 -25.34 -21.73
N ASN A 327 12.19 -26.25 -20.80
CA ASN A 327 12.99 -26.45 -19.58
C ASN A 327 13.06 -25.23 -18.63
N ILE A 328 12.10 -24.32 -18.67
CA ILE A 328 12.04 -23.22 -17.71
C ILE A 328 11.72 -23.73 -16.30
N ASP A 329 12.34 -23.15 -15.30
CA ASP A 329 11.92 -23.35 -13.91
C ASP A 329 10.82 -22.34 -13.54
N LEU A 330 9.55 -22.80 -13.64
CA LEU A 330 8.39 -22.00 -13.33
C LEU A 330 8.46 -21.40 -11.92
N TYR A 331 8.93 -22.18 -10.95
CA TYR A 331 8.93 -21.77 -9.53
C TYR A 331 9.99 -20.72 -9.21
N GLU A 332 10.98 -20.54 -10.09
CA GLU A 332 12.03 -19.53 -10.00
C GLU A 332 11.77 -18.32 -10.94
N THR A 333 10.63 -18.28 -11.63
CA THR A 333 10.41 -17.32 -12.70
C THR A 333 9.84 -15.99 -12.18
N LEU A 334 10.40 -14.88 -12.65
CA LEU A 334 9.75 -13.58 -12.63
C LEU A 334 9.07 -13.37 -13.99
N ALA A 335 7.75 -13.27 -14.01
CA ALA A 335 6.98 -12.86 -15.17
C ALA A 335 6.69 -11.35 -15.11
N VAL A 336 6.89 -10.66 -16.21
CA VAL A 336 6.55 -9.24 -16.37
C VAL A 336 5.57 -9.12 -17.53
N VAL A 337 4.36 -8.73 -17.22
CA VAL A 337 3.30 -8.47 -18.21
C VAL A 337 3.25 -6.98 -18.47
N VAL A 338 3.67 -6.56 -19.66
CA VAL A 338 3.66 -5.16 -20.08
C VAL A 338 2.34 -4.86 -20.76
N LEU A 339 1.52 -3.97 -20.19
CA LEU A 339 0.24 -3.59 -20.77
C LEU A 339 0.43 -2.47 -21.79
N ASN A 340 -0.13 -2.64 -22.99
CA ASN A 340 -0.17 -1.61 -24.02
C ASN A 340 -1.18 -0.50 -23.67
N SER A 341 -0.93 0.20 -22.58
CA SER A 341 -1.81 1.25 -22.06
C SER A 341 -0.99 2.43 -21.52
N PRO A 342 -1.45 3.69 -21.76
CA PRO A 342 -0.81 4.89 -21.23
C PRO A 342 -1.13 5.15 -19.76
N SER A 343 -1.93 4.31 -19.11
CA SER A 343 -2.41 4.53 -17.74
C SER A 343 -1.30 4.35 -16.71
N TYR A 344 -1.25 5.24 -15.71
CA TYR A 344 -0.34 5.08 -14.58
C TYR A 344 -0.91 4.06 -13.59
N ALA A 345 -0.32 2.88 -13.53
CA ALA A 345 -0.70 1.78 -12.66
C ALA A 345 0.50 0.82 -12.52
N GLY A 346 0.42 -0.11 -11.57
CA GLY A 346 1.36 -1.20 -11.37
C GLY A 346 0.84 -2.12 -10.27
N THR A 347 1.06 -3.42 -10.41
CA THR A 347 0.68 -4.39 -9.37
C THR A 347 1.47 -5.67 -9.52
N THR A 348 1.98 -6.18 -8.42
CA THR A 348 2.73 -7.44 -8.38
C THR A 348 2.03 -8.50 -7.54
N TYR A 349 2.00 -9.73 -8.05
CA TYR A 349 1.49 -10.93 -7.40
C TYR A 349 2.62 -11.91 -7.15
N PHE A 350 2.72 -12.46 -5.93
CA PHE A 350 3.69 -13.47 -5.55
C PHE A 350 3.15 -14.39 -4.43
N GLY A 351 3.93 -15.32 -3.92
CA GLY A 351 3.48 -16.23 -2.87
C GLY A 351 2.65 -17.39 -3.40
N TYR A 352 3.02 -17.90 -4.55
CA TYR A 352 2.46 -19.13 -5.10
C TYR A 352 3.12 -20.35 -4.44
N TYR A 353 2.39 -21.43 -4.31
CA TYR A 353 2.87 -22.70 -3.74
C TYR A 353 3.12 -23.74 -4.84
N ASN A 354 4.13 -24.56 -4.66
CA ASN A 354 4.35 -25.75 -5.49
C ASN A 354 3.47 -26.93 -5.02
N GLU A 355 3.58 -28.08 -5.69
CA GLU A 355 2.80 -29.29 -5.39
C GLU A 355 3.07 -29.84 -3.97
N ASN A 356 4.20 -29.50 -3.36
CA ASN A 356 4.56 -29.88 -2.00
C ASN A 356 4.13 -28.85 -0.95
N ASN A 357 3.30 -27.89 -1.35
CA ASN A 357 2.83 -26.78 -0.50
C ASN A 357 3.98 -25.93 0.08
N GLN A 358 5.07 -25.79 -0.67
CA GLN A 358 6.17 -24.90 -0.36
C GLN A 358 6.02 -23.61 -1.16
N VAL A 359 6.30 -22.46 -0.53
CA VAL A 359 6.28 -21.17 -1.21
C VAL A 359 7.37 -21.13 -2.29
N THR A 360 7.07 -20.54 -3.42
CA THR A 360 7.97 -20.42 -4.58
C THR A 360 8.42 -18.98 -4.78
N GLU A 361 9.43 -18.78 -5.62
CA GLU A 361 9.89 -17.44 -6.02
C GLU A 361 9.09 -16.88 -7.22
N LEU A 362 8.15 -17.66 -7.78
CA LEU A 362 7.28 -17.20 -8.86
C LEU A 362 6.61 -15.87 -8.49
N ALA A 363 6.71 -14.91 -9.39
CA ALA A 363 6.00 -13.63 -9.29
C ALA A 363 5.52 -13.18 -10.67
N ILE A 364 4.42 -12.43 -10.69
CA ILE A 364 3.84 -11.82 -11.87
C ILE A 364 3.69 -10.33 -11.59
N ALA A 365 4.40 -9.50 -12.34
CA ALA A 365 4.32 -8.04 -12.28
C ALA A 365 3.60 -7.50 -13.50
N TYR A 366 2.51 -6.77 -13.30
CA TYR A 366 1.73 -6.10 -14.34
C TYR A 366 2.13 -4.63 -14.39
N CYS A 367 2.68 -4.18 -15.52
CA CYS A 367 3.26 -2.85 -15.69
C CYS A 367 2.80 -2.22 -17.02
N PRO A 368 1.96 -1.19 -17.04
CA PRO A 368 1.63 -0.45 -18.25
C PRO A 368 2.83 0.32 -18.81
N ILE A 369 2.79 0.65 -20.12
CA ILE A 369 3.81 1.49 -20.77
C ILE A 369 3.85 2.92 -20.20
N ILE A 370 2.79 3.40 -19.60
CA ILE A 370 2.64 4.72 -18.95
C ILE A 370 3.07 5.88 -19.87
N TYR A 371 2.09 6.57 -20.40
CA TYR A 371 2.20 7.67 -21.37
C TYR A 371 2.84 7.23 -22.70
N ASP A 372 4.13 6.97 -22.72
CA ASP A 372 4.88 6.49 -23.88
C ASP A 372 6.11 5.65 -23.47
N LEU A 373 6.72 4.99 -24.43
CA LEU A 373 7.80 4.02 -24.20
C LEU A 373 9.07 4.66 -23.61
N GLU A 374 9.33 5.94 -23.89
CA GLU A 374 10.50 6.68 -23.38
C GLU A 374 10.20 7.42 -22.06
N ASN A 375 8.97 7.35 -21.57
CA ASN A 375 8.60 8.04 -20.34
C ASN A 375 9.28 7.41 -19.12
N GLU A 376 9.86 8.23 -18.28
CA GLU A 376 10.56 7.79 -17.07
C GLU A 376 9.64 7.03 -16.09
N SER A 377 8.35 7.32 -16.07
CA SER A 377 7.38 6.62 -15.24
C SER A 377 7.25 5.14 -15.62
N PHE A 378 7.38 4.79 -16.90
CA PHE A 378 7.40 3.38 -17.32
C PHE A 378 8.57 2.63 -16.69
N ARG A 379 9.79 3.19 -16.79
CA ARG A 379 10.99 2.62 -16.17
C ARG A 379 10.82 2.50 -14.65
N GLN A 380 10.39 3.57 -14.00
CA GLN A 380 10.27 3.65 -12.54
C GLN A 380 9.27 2.61 -12.01
N VAL A 381 8.06 2.55 -12.56
CA VAL A 381 7.04 1.58 -12.12
C VAL A 381 7.49 0.14 -12.42
N LEU A 382 8.10 -0.10 -13.59
CA LEU A 382 8.58 -1.43 -13.94
C LEU A 382 9.68 -1.91 -12.97
N VAL A 383 10.61 -1.06 -12.59
CA VAL A 383 11.67 -1.40 -11.61
C VAL A 383 11.06 -1.62 -10.21
N HIS A 384 10.15 -0.77 -9.79
CA HIS A 384 9.44 -0.91 -8.50
C HIS A 384 8.70 -2.26 -8.42
N GLU A 385 7.83 -2.52 -9.40
CA GLU A 385 6.98 -3.71 -9.41
C GLU A 385 7.78 -4.99 -9.68
N ALA A 386 8.54 -5.03 -10.76
CA ALA A 386 9.20 -6.27 -11.16
C ALA A 386 10.46 -6.56 -10.33
N VAL A 387 11.32 -5.58 -10.08
CA VAL A 387 12.56 -5.79 -9.33
C VAL A 387 12.29 -5.75 -7.82
N GLY A 388 11.62 -4.70 -7.34
CA GLY A 388 11.32 -4.52 -5.92
C GLY A 388 10.40 -5.60 -5.38
N HIS A 389 9.17 -5.64 -5.85
CA HIS A 389 8.19 -6.62 -5.36
C HIS A 389 8.35 -8.00 -5.99
N GLY A 390 8.52 -8.06 -7.31
CA GLY A 390 8.52 -9.33 -8.05
C GLY A 390 9.74 -10.19 -7.79
N PHE A 391 10.93 -9.64 -7.90
CA PHE A 391 12.18 -10.37 -7.73
C PHE A 391 12.62 -10.44 -6.26
N ALA A 392 12.75 -9.28 -5.61
CA ALA A 392 13.32 -9.19 -4.26
C ALA A 392 12.31 -9.29 -3.13
N LYS A 393 11.00 -9.32 -3.44
CA LYS A 393 9.89 -9.42 -2.47
C LYS A 393 9.97 -8.35 -1.38
N LEU A 394 10.39 -7.12 -1.77
CA LEU A 394 10.42 -5.96 -0.88
C LEU A 394 8.99 -5.47 -0.61
N GLU A 395 8.79 -4.84 0.53
CA GLU A 395 7.56 -4.13 0.88
C GLU A 395 7.62 -2.66 0.43
N ASP A 396 6.45 -2.03 0.33
CA ASP A 396 6.33 -0.60 0.11
C ASP A 396 6.89 0.20 1.28
N GLU A 397 7.68 1.23 0.99
CA GLU A 397 8.23 2.15 1.99
C GLU A 397 7.41 3.45 2.11
N TYR A 398 6.35 3.62 1.33
CA TYR A 398 5.41 4.74 1.45
C TYR A 398 4.32 4.51 2.49
N SER A 399 3.70 5.60 2.94
CA SER A 399 2.62 5.59 3.92
C SER A 399 1.58 6.66 3.60
N TYR A 400 0.34 6.42 4.02
CA TYR A 400 -0.78 7.34 3.87
C TYR A 400 -1.26 7.80 5.24
N GLU A 401 -1.53 9.11 5.41
CA GLU A 401 -1.96 9.68 6.70
C GLU A 401 -3.23 9.01 7.24
N GLU A 402 -4.14 8.66 6.36
CA GLU A 402 -5.40 8.04 6.67
C GLU A 402 -5.28 6.63 7.27
N ASN A 403 -4.21 5.90 6.99
CA ASN A 403 -4.05 4.52 7.46
C ASN A 403 -3.56 4.42 8.92
N GLY A 404 -3.07 5.52 9.51
CA GLY A 404 -2.70 5.57 10.92
C GLY A 404 -1.67 4.52 11.33
N LYS A 405 -1.96 3.78 12.41
CA LYS A 405 -1.04 2.76 12.95
C LYS A 405 -1.28 1.40 12.31
N ILE A 406 -0.19 0.68 11.99
CA ILE A 406 -0.24 -0.67 11.44
C ILE A 406 -0.93 -1.65 12.40
N PRO A 407 -1.94 -2.44 11.95
CA PRO A 407 -2.62 -3.45 12.74
C PRO A 407 -1.71 -4.66 13.05
N SER A 408 -1.99 -5.36 14.16
CA SER A 408 -1.23 -6.56 14.56
C SER A 408 -1.33 -7.70 13.52
N SER A 409 -2.44 -7.81 12.80
CA SER A 409 -2.62 -8.77 11.70
C SER A 409 -1.64 -8.51 10.56
N GLU A 410 -1.49 -7.24 10.15
CA GLU A 410 -0.53 -6.85 9.11
C GLU A 410 0.92 -7.11 9.54
N ILE A 411 1.26 -6.75 10.79
CA ILE A 411 2.58 -7.08 11.36
C ILE A 411 2.85 -8.59 11.27
N SER A 412 1.84 -9.42 11.58
CA SER A 412 1.98 -10.88 11.51
C SER A 412 2.18 -11.37 10.07
N SER A 413 1.46 -10.79 9.11
CA SER A 413 1.60 -11.09 7.69
C SER A 413 3.00 -10.75 7.17
N VAL A 414 3.50 -9.55 7.45
CA VAL A 414 4.85 -9.14 7.03
C VAL A 414 5.93 -9.99 7.72
N LYS A 415 5.78 -10.31 9.00
CA LYS A 415 6.71 -11.23 9.70
C LYS A 415 6.71 -12.64 9.13
N MET A 416 5.58 -13.12 8.62
CA MET A 416 5.53 -14.37 7.86
C MET A 416 6.40 -14.26 6.59
N LEU A 417 6.29 -13.17 5.83
CA LEU A 417 7.15 -12.93 4.65
C LEU A 417 8.63 -12.87 5.06
N GLN A 418 8.95 -12.20 6.15
CA GLN A 418 10.32 -12.12 6.68
C GLN A 418 10.88 -13.51 7.04
N SER A 419 10.04 -14.45 7.47
CA SER A 419 10.47 -15.83 7.74
C SER A 419 10.91 -16.60 6.47
N TYR A 420 10.51 -16.15 5.29
CA TYR A 420 10.98 -16.66 3.99
C TYR A 420 12.25 -15.94 3.49
N GLY A 421 12.69 -14.90 4.19
CA GLY A 421 13.78 -14.02 3.77
C GLY A 421 13.31 -12.84 2.89
N TRP A 422 12.00 -12.62 2.78
CA TRP A 422 11.36 -11.54 2.04
C TRP A 422 11.11 -10.32 2.94
N ALA A 423 10.61 -9.21 2.40
CA ALA A 423 10.27 -7.99 3.16
C ALA A 423 11.42 -7.48 4.06
N GLN A 424 12.66 -7.53 3.57
CA GLN A 424 13.86 -7.20 4.34
C GLN A 424 14.13 -5.69 4.47
N ASN A 425 13.32 -4.87 3.81
CA ASN A 425 13.42 -3.40 3.81
C ASN A 425 12.49 -2.70 4.80
N VAL A 426 11.71 -3.43 5.58
CA VAL A 426 10.83 -2.87 6.63
C VAL A 426 10.97 -3.63 7.93
N ASP A 427 10.72 -2.97 9.08
CA ASP A 427 10.78 -3.60 10.41
C ASP A 427 9.80 -2.91 11.37
N PHE A 428 9.56 -3.52 12.54
CA PHE A 428 8.61 -3.08 13.56
C PHE A 428 9.27 -2.66 14.87
N THR A 429 10.60 -2.57 14.91
CA THR A 429 11.40 -2.15 16.07
C THR A 429 12.14 -0.86 15.81
N GLN A 430 12.33 -0.05 16.83
CA GLN A 430 13.22 1.13 16.83
C GLN A 430 14.60 0.84 17.46
N ASP A 431 14.83 -0.38 17.90
CA ASP A 431 16.11 -0.75 18.51
C ASP A 431 17.19 -0.89 17.43
N GLU A 432 18.13 0.05 17.41
CA GLU A 432 19.27 0.10 16.49
C GLU A 432 20.16 -1.16 16.49
N ASN A 433 20.05 -2.01 17.52
CA ASN A 433 20.82 -3.25 17.60
C ASN A 433 20.12 -4.45 17.00
N THR A 434 18.80 -4.41 16.89
CA THR A 434 17.97 -5.56 16.46
C THR A 434 17.21 -5.33 15.16
N ILE A 435 17.10 -4.08 14.70
CA ILE A 435 16.47 -3.76 13.43
C ILE A 435 17.20 -4.45 12.27
N LEU A 436 16.48 -4.90 11.25
CA LEU A 436 17.01 -5.70 10.14
C LEU A 436 18.25 -5.09 9.46
N TRP A 437 18.31 -3.77 9.38
CA TRP A 437 19.46 -3.04 8.80
C TRP A 437 20.44 -2.46 9.83
N SER A 438 20.48 -3.02 11.05
CA SER A 438 21.36 -2.56 12.14
C SER A 438 22.84 -2.44 11.75
N SER A 439 23.32 -3.33 10.88
CA SER A 439 24.70 -3.29 10.37
C SER A 439 25.01 -2.02 9.59
N PHE A 440 24.06 -1.53 8.82
CA PHE A 440 24.22 -0.30 8.02
C PHE A 440 24.24 0.98 8.87
N LEU A 441 23.46 1.01 9.97
CA LEU A 441 23.41 2.18 10.87
C LEU A 441 24.78 2.52 11.48
N LYS A 442 25.64 1.51 11.62
CA LYS A 442 26.97 1.64 12.27
C LYS A 442 28.13 1.71 11.27
N ASP A 443 27.84 1.58 9.99
CA ASP A 443 28.85 1.52 8.94
C ASP A 443 29.08 2.89 8.30
N SER A 444 30.26 3.46 8.55
CA SER A 444 30.63 4.77 8.00
C SER A 444 30.67 4.83 6.47
N ARG A 445 30.73 3.68 5.79
CA ARG A 445 30.68 3.58 4.32
C ARG A 445 29.33 4.00 3.74
N TYR A 446 28.28 4.01 4.56
CA TYR A 446 26.91 4.37 4.18
C TYR A 446 26.41 5.71 4.73
N THR A 447 27.28 6.50 5.35
CA THR A 447 26.91 7.80 5.94
C THR A 447 26.24 8.75 4.94
N SER A 448 26.66 8.71 3.65
CA SER A 448 26.09 9.54 2.59
C SER A 448 24.65 9.16 2.20
N GLU A 449 24.21 7.94 2.53
CA GLU A 449 22.87 7.46 2.19
C GLU A 449 21.82 7.80 3.24
N SER A 450 22.21 8.46 4.35
CA SER A 450 21.31 8.86 5.44
C SER A 450 20.46 7.70 5.97
N ILE A 451 21.05 6.49 6.07
CA ILE A 451 20.37 5.33 6.61
C ILE A 451 20.03 5.59 8.08
N GLY A 452 18.78 5.38 8.44
CA GLY A 452 18.24 5.64 9.77
C GLY A 452 17.08 4.69 10.11
N ILE A 453 16.19 5.15 10.96
CA ILE A 453 14.95 4.47 11.33
C ILE A 453 13.82 5.48 11.13
N TYR A 454 13.21 5.43 9.97
CA TYR A 454 12.15 6.36 9.57
C TYR A 454 10.79 5.68 9.76
N GLU A 455 9.89 6.32 10.49
CA GLU A 455 8.56 5.77 10.72
C GLU A 455 7.67 5.96 9.49
N GLY A 456 6.85 4.96 9.20
CA GLY A 456 5.94 4.92 8.07
C GLY A 456 6.44 4.02 6.94
N ALA A 457 5.69 2.94 6.66
CA ALA A 457 5.87 1.99 5.55
C ALA A 457 4.63 1.09 5.44
N CYS A 458 4.61 0.14 4.49
CA CYS A 458 3.49 -0.79 4.28
C CYS A 458 2.14 -0.06 4.18
N THR A 459 2.13 1.16 3.66
CA THR A 459 1.00 2.11 3.60
C THR A 459 0.57 2.73 4.95
N TYR A 460 1.13 2.33 6.10
CA TYR A 460 0.78 2.82 7.44
C TYR A 460 1.75 3.90 7.94
N MET A 461 1.21 4.93 8.61
CA MET A 461 1.98 6.06 9.14
C MET A 461 2.84 5.73 10.35
N SER A 462 2.45 4.75 11.17
CA SER A 462 3.18 4.46 12.42
C SER A 462 3.20 2.99 12.81
N GLY A 463 4.21 2.64 13.62
CA GLY A 463 4.43 1.27 14.11
C GLY A 463 5.16 0.36 13.13
N VAL A 464 5.62 0.88 12.02
CA VAL A 464 6.46 0.23 11.01
C VAL A 464 7.51 1.20 10.53
N TYR A 465 8.70 0.73 10.21
CA TYR A 465 9.88 1.55 9.93
C TYR A 465 10.55 1.14 8.63
N ARG A 466 11.18 2.11 7.97
CA ARG A 466 11.96 1.96 6.74
C ARG A 466 13.38 2.53 6.90
N PRO A 467 14.36 2.15 6.04
CA PRO A 467 15.77 2.51 6.25
C PRO A 467 16.12 3.94 5.86
N THR A 468 15.40 4.55 4.91
CA THR A 468 15.69 5.89 4.39
C THR A 468 14.42 6.72 4.28
N GLU A 469 14.56 8.04 4.19
CA GLU A 469 13.43 8.95 3.98
C GLU A 469 12.76 8.67 2.63
N ASP A 470 13.56 8.43 1.60
CA ASP A 470 13.11 8.14 0.23
C ASP A 470 13.90 7.00 -0.42
N SER A 471 13.27 6.30 -1.36
CA SER A 471 13.85 5.18 -2.12
C SER A 471 12.99 4.80 -3.32
N MET A 472 13.46 3.82 -4.13
CA MET A 472 12.66 3.20 -5.19
C MET A 472 11.34 2.62 -4.66
N MET A 473 11.32 2.07 -3.43
CA MET A 473 10.12 1.48 -2.82
C MET A 473 9.23 2.53 -2.13
N ASN A 474 9.57 3.82 -2.21
CA ASN A 474 8.78 4.92 -1.66
C ASN A 474 8.20 5.82 -2.77
N THR A 475 9.03 6.59 -3.46
CA THR A 475 8.55 7.56 -4.47
C THR A 475 8.83 7.15 -5.91
N ASN A 476 9.52 6.05 -6.14
CA ASN A 476 10.02 5.55 -7.44
C ASN A 476 11.07 6.46 -8.11
N THR A 477 11.37 7.62 -7.54
CA THR A 477 12.26 8.63 -8.15
C THR A 477 13.72 8.48 -7.78
N CYS A 478 14.01 7.73 -6.71
CA CYS A 478 15.36 7.39 -6.26
C CYS A 478 15.69 5.92 -6.59
N GLY A 479 16.96 5.54 -6.52
CA GLY A 479 17.38 4.14 -6.58
C GLY A 479 17.00 3.38 -5.31
N PHE A 480 17.28 2.08 -5.27
CA PHE A 480 17.12 1.28 -4.06
C PHE A 480 18.09 1.74 -2.97
N ASN A 481 17.63 1.85 -1.73
CA ASN A 481 18.52 2.08 -0.59
C ASN A 481 19.42 0.87 -0.31
N ALA A 482 20.51 1.05 0.45
CA ALA A 482 21.50 -0.02 0.64
C ALA A 482 20.93 -1.30 1.28
N PRO A 483 20.03 -1.29 2.28
CA PRO A 483 19.35 -2.49 2.75
C PRO A 483 18.55 -3.22 1.67
N SER A 484 17.82 -2.49 0.82
CA SER A 484 17.08 -3.05 -0.33
C SER A 484 18.03 -3.64 -1.38
N ARG A 485 19.15 -2.93 -1.69
CA ARG A 485 20.18 -3.46 -2.59
C ARG A 485 20.80 -4.75 -2.05
N LYS A 486 21.01 -4.81 -0.71
CA LYS A 486 21.48 -6.04 -0.08
C LYS A 486 20.50 -7.19 -0.25
N ALA A 487 19.22 -6.96 -0.01
CA ALA A 487 18.18 -7.98 -0.19
C ALA A 487 18.14 -8.50 -1.64
N ILE A 488 18.25 -7.60 -2.63
CA ILE A 488 18.32 -7.97 -4.05
C ILE A 488 19.60 -8.78 -4.34
N TYR A 489 20.76 -8.33 -3.85
CA TYR A 489 22.03 -9.03 -4.02
C TYR A 489 22.00 -10.44 -3.42
N ASP A 490 21.53 -10.55 -2.18
CA ASP A 490 21.42 -11.85 -1.48
C ASP A 490 20.51 -12.81 -2.26
N MET A 491 19.41 -12.32 -2.81
CA MET A 491 18.47 -13.10 -3.64
C MET A 491 19.14 -13.61 -4.92
N VAL A 492 19.92 -12.77 -5.60
CA VAL A 492 20.67 -13.20 -6.79
C VAL A 492 21.70 -14.27 -6.44
N MET A 493 22.47 -14.10 -5.37
CA MET A 493 23.51 -15.06 -4.98
C MET A 493 22.89 -16.38 -4.48
N LYS A 494 21.83 -16.30 -3.67
CA LYS A 494 21.12 -17.48 -3.17
C LYS A 494 20.54 -18.32 -4.30
N ARG A 495 19.85 -17.69 -5.25
CA ARG A 495 19.17 -18.38 -6.35
C ARG A 495 20.12 -18.69 -7.52
N GLY A 496 21.01 -17.76 -7.85
CA GLY A 496 21.96 -17.89 -8.96
C GLY A 496 23.14 -18.79 -8.67
N GLU A 497 23.62 -18.83 -7.42
CA GLU A 497 24.82 -19.59 -7.03
C GLU A 497 24.58 -20.63 -5.92
N ASN A 498 23.35 -20.73 -5.39
CA ASN A 498 22.99 -21.60 -4.27
C ASN A 498 23.85 -21.35 -3.01
N ARG A 499 24.16 -20.12 -2.70
CA ARG A 499 24.97 -19.74 -1.55
C ARG A 499 24.42 -18.54 -0.79
N GLU A 500 24.69 -18.50 0.50
CA GLU A 500 24.47 -17.35 1.35
C GLU A 500 25.63 -16.35 1.21
N THR A 501 25.35 -15.09 1.51
CA THR A 501 26.31 -13.98 1.45
C THR A 501 26.56 -13.39 2.82
N SER A 502 27.72 -12.79 3.02
CA SER A 502 28.00 -12.00 4.22
C SER A 502 27.73 -10.51 3.98
N TYR A 503 27.52 -9.77 5.08
CA TYR A 503 27.39 -8.31 5.02
C TYR A 503 28.62 -7.63 4.37
N GLU A 504 29.82 -8.12 4.70
CA GLU A 504 31.07 -7.54 4.17
C GLU A 504 31.24 -7.83 2.68
N GLU A 505 30.87 -9.03 2.23
CA GLU A 505 30.88 -9.37 0.81
C GLU A 505 29.97 -8.45 0.00
N PHE A 506 28.73 -8.26 0.46
CA PHE A 506 27.81 -7.31 -0.15
C PHE A 506 28.41 -5.89 -0.16
N THR A 507 28.97 -5.44 0.97
CA THR A 507 29.48 -4.07 1.06
C THR A 507 30.64 -3.83 0.08
N VAL A 508 31.53 -4.81 -0.10
CA VAL A 508 32.60 -4.72 -1.10
C VAL A 508 32.02 -4.59 -2.50
N PHE A 509 31.04 -5.43 -2.85
CA PHE A 509 30.35 -5.36 -4.13
C PHE A 509 29.67 -4.00 -4.33
N ASP A 510 28.88 -3.54 -3.36
CA ASP A 510 28.08 -2.33 -3.43
C ASP A 510 28.94 -1.04 -3.57
N LYS A 511 30.10 -1.01 -2.92
CA LYS A 511 31.03 0.12 -3.05
C LYS A 511 31.83 0.12 -4.35
N GLN A 512 31.95 -1.02 -5.03
CA GLN A 512 32.50 -1.10 -6.39
C GLN A 512 31.47 -0.73 -7.46
N ASN A 513 30.19 -0.87 -7.16
CA ASN A 513 29.06 -0.60 -8.04
C ASN A 513 28.09 0.42 -7.39
N PRO A 514 28.50 1.69 -7.28
CA PRO A 514 27.69 2.69 -6.58
C PRO A 514 26.41 3.01 -7.35
N SER A 515 25.31 3.15 -6.64
CA SER A 515 24.05 3.63 -7.22
C SER A 515 24.21 5.09 -7.66
N GLU A 516 23.90 5.37 -8.92
CA GLU A 516 24.00 6.72 -9.50
C GLU A 516 22.82 7.63 -9.08
N SER A 517 21.71 7.03 -8.65
CA SER A 517 20.44 7.71 -8.36
C SER A 517 20.37 8.41 -7.00
N GLN A 518 21.50 8.60 -6.31
CA GLN A 518 21.55 9.16 -4.93
C GLN A 518 21.63 10.70 -4.85
N THR A 519 21.16 11.44 -5.81
CA THR A 519 20.98 12.87 -5.62
C THR A 519 19.67 13.14 -4.88
N PHE A 520 19.75 13.14 -3.55
CA PHE A 520 18.68 13.62 -2.68
C PHE A 520 18.38 15.10 -2.99
N SER A 521 17.47 15.36 -3.88
CA SER A 521 16.90 16.69 -4.05
C SER A 521 15.77 16.88 -3.05
N ARG A 522 16.01 17.64 -1.99
CA ARG A 522 15.01 18.06 -0.98
C ARG A 522 13.84 18.89 -1.55
N ASN A 523 13.70 19.02 -2.87
CA ASN A 523 12.75 19.92 -3.52
C ASN A 523 11.68 19.24 -4.38
N SER A 524 11.51 17.93 -4.33
CA SER A 524 10.26 17.35 -4.82
C SER A 524 9.23 17.41 -3.71
N ALA A 525 8.49 18.50 -3.65
CA ALA A 525 7.18 18.46 -3.03
C ALA A 525 6.46 17.28 -3.70
N SER A 526 6.17 16.23 -2.92
CA SER A 526 5.27 15.19 -3.34
C SER A 526 3.98 15.89 -3.75
N THR A 527 3.74 16.01 -5.04
CA THR A 527 2.37 16.17 -5.50
C THR A 527 1.70 14.89 -5.01
N SER A 528 0.97 14.98 -3.92
CA SER A 528 0.12 13.92 -3.44
C SER A 528 -0.78 13.55 -4.61
N SER A 529 -0.40 12.51 -5.36
CA SER A 529 -1.35 11.91 -6.25
C SER A 529 -2.42 11.37 -5.31
N SER A 530 -3.62 11.81 -5.50
CA SER A 530 -4.80 11.36 -4.75
C SER A 530 -5.12 9.86 -4.98
N ARG A 531 -4.30 9.16 -5.74
CA ARG A 531 -4.39 7.73 -6.01
C ARG A 531 -3.54 6.95 -5.02
N GLN A 532 -4.13 5.94 -4.43
CA GLN A 532 -3.41 4.98 -3.60
C GLN A 532 -2.77 3.91 -4.51
N PHE A 533 -1.47 3.69 -4.35
CA PHE A 533 -0.78 2.59 -5.01
C PHE A 533 -1.27 1.26 -4.45
N ALA A 534 -1.47 0.30 -5.35
CA ALA A 534 -1.83 -1.06 -4.95
C ALA A 534 -0.60 -1.72 -4.32
N ARG A 535 -0.79 -2.32 -3.14
CA ARG A 535 0.25 -3.12 -2.50
C ARG A 535 0.50 -4.42 -3.28
N PRO A 536 1.69 -5.00 -3.16
CA PRO A 536 1.93 -6.34 -3.70
C PRO A 536 1.02 -7.37 -3.02
N HIS A 537 0.57 -8.36 -3.78
CA HIS A 537 -0.40 -9.34 -3.33
C HIS A 537 0.23 -10.72 -3.09
N PHE A 538 0.10 -11.22 -1.86
CA PHE A 538 0.40 -12.61 -1.55
C PHE A 538 -0.77 -13.50 -1.98
N VAL A 539 -0.57 -14.36 -2.99
CA VAL A 539 -1.65 -15.10 -3.66
C VAL A 539 -2.16 -16.27 -2.83
N GLY A 540 -1.25 -17.05 -2.23
CA GLY A 540 -1.62 -18.21 -1.41
C GLY A 540 -2.27 -19.37 -2.18
N LYS A 541 -2.05 -19.47 -3.51
CA LYS A 541 -2.58 -20.55 -4.35
C LYS A 541 -1.46 -21.48 -4.82
N SER A 542 -1.78 -22.76 -5.01
CA SER A 542 -0.85 -23.72 -5.62
C SER A 542 -0.85 -23.56 -7.14
N VAL A 543 0.34 -23.67 -7.72
CA VAL A 543 0.56 -23.75 -9.17
C VAL A 543 1.27 -25.05 -9.51
N HIS A 544 1.00 -25.58 -10.69
CA HIS A 544 1.51 -26.85 -11.14
C HIS A 544 2.38 -26.66 -12.39
N LYS A 545 3.49 -27.43 -12.46
CA LYS A 545 4.37 -27.50 -13.63
C LYS A 545 3.72 -28.27 -14.77
#